data_d0dad6c9fd12f3dca0509ba67cd08353
#
_entry.id   d0dad6c9fd12f3dca0509ba67cd08353
#
_cell.length_a   1.000
_cell.length_b   1.000
_cell.length_c   1.000
_cell.angle_alpha   90.00
_cell.angle_beta   90.00
_cell.angle_gamma   90.00
#
_symmetry.space_group_name_H-M   'P 1'
#
loop_
_entity.id
_entity.type
_entity.pdbx_description
1 polymer ?
#
loop_
_entity_poly.entity_id
_entity_poly.type
_entity_poly.pdbx_seq_one_letter_code
_entity_poly.pdbx_strand_id
1 'polypeptide(L)'
;EKIPGGAEAAYRELSKHLKADGMDVEILTTCVREFASDWSRNVYKPGTEVVGGVPVRRFRAASRDRAAFDRVNARLIRHQSVSRQEEELFFREMINSPDLYRYIAGHASDYHCFIHIPYPFGTTYYGVLACPEKSMLIPCLHDEGYAHLSGVREIFEKVRGIVFLSRPEEELARRLYDIEGTKRQ
;
A
#
# COMPACT_ATOMS: atom_id res chain seq x y z
N GLU A 1 -22.65 0.09 -0.83
CA GLU A 1 -22.02 1.41 -1.05
C GLU A 1 -21.06 1.31 -2.22
N LYS A 2 -21.17 2.18 -3.24
CA LYS A 2 -20.24 2.18 -4.39
C LYS A 2 -18.86 2.60 -3.88
N ILE A 3 -17.85 1.75 -4.06
CA ILE A 3 -16.47 2.10 -3.76
C ILE A 3 -15.91 2.83 -4.99
N PRO A 4 -15.46 4.06 -4.84
CA PRO A 4 -14.79 4.78 -5.92
C PRO A 4 -13.33 4.37 -5.97
N GLY A 5 -12.95 3.46 -6.83
CA GLY A 5 -11.55 3.12 -7.08
C GLY A 5 -11.36 1.66 -7.46
N GLY A 6 -10.49 1.41 -8.44
CA GLY A 6 -10.18 0.07 -8.92
C GLY A 6 -9.44 -0.77 -7.87
N ALA A 7 -8.51 -0.16 -7.13
CA ALA A 7 -7.74 -0.84 -6.11
C ALA A 7 -8.60 -1.31 -4.93
N GLU A 8 -9.51 -0.45 -4.44
CA GLU A 8 -10.43 -0.81 -3.34
C GLU A 8 -11.40 -1.91 -3.76
N ALA A 9 -11.87 -1.89 -5.01
CA ALA A 9 -12.71 -2.95 -5.55
C ALA A 9 -11.94 -4.28 -5.64
N ALA A 10 -10.71 -4.25 -6.18
CA ALA A 10 -9.84 -5.41 -6.27
C ALA A 10 -9.54 -6.01 -4.90
N TYR A 11 -9.23 -5.16 -3.91
CA TYR A 11 -8.96 -5.58 -2.54
C TYR A 11 -10.15 -6.31 -1.91
N ARG A 12 -11.35 -5.77 -2.09
CA ARG A 12 -12.58 -6.37 -1.57
C ARG A 12 -12.86 -7.73 -2.23
N GLU A 13 -12.76 -7.82 -3.54
CA GLU A 13 -13.04 -9.07 -4.25
C GLU A 13 -11.99 -10.13 -3.93
N LEU A 14 -10.70 -9.75 -3.89
CA LEU A 14 -9.62 -10.67 -3.48
C LEU A 14 -9.88 -11.24 -2.07
N SER A 15 -10.21 -10.40 -1.09
CA SER A 15 -10.45 -10.86 0.28
C SER A 15 -11.65 -11.79 0.39
N LYS A 16 -12.71 -11.58 -0.40
CA LYS A 16 -13.86 -12.47 -0.45
C LYS A 16 -13.51 -13.83 -1.06
N HIS A 17 -12.77 -13.83 -2.19
CA HIS A 17 -12.36 -15.07 -2.85
C HIS A 17 -11.43 -15.90 -1.96
N LEU A 18 -10.40 -15.29 -1.38
CA LEU A 18 -9.49 -15.98 -0.46
C LEU A 18 -10.25 -16.61 0.73
N LYS A 19 -11.23 -15.88 1.25
CA LYS A 19 -12.07 -16.41 2.33
C LYS A 19 -12.98 -17.54 1.86
N ALA A 20 -13.56 -17.44 0.68
CA ALA A 20 -14.38 -18.50 0.09
C ALA A 20 -13.57 -19.79 -0.16
N ASP A 21 -12.27 -19.63 -0.47
CA ASP A 21 -11.32 -20.73 -0.62
C ASP A 21 -10.82 -21.31 0.74
N GLY A 22 -11.41 -20.86 1.85
CA GLY A 22 -11.11 -21.37 3.19
C GLY A 22 -9.91 -20.74 3.87
N MET A 23 -9.35 -19.67 3.32
CA MET A 23 -8.25 -18.94 3.96
C MET A 23 -8.76 -18.06 5.10
N ASP A 24 -7.98 -17.95 6.18
CA ASP A 24 -8.22 -16.98 7.23
C ASP A 24 -7.66 -15.62 6.80
N VAL A 25 -8.55 -14.65 6.59
CA VAL A 25 -8.23 -13.34 5.99
C VAL A 25 -8.67 -12.24 6.92
N GLU A 26 -7.77 -11.30 7.20
CA GLU A 26 -8.04 -10.04 7.90
C GLU A 26 -7.60 -8.86 7.01
N ILE A 27 -8.39 -7.78 6.98
CA ILE A 27 -8.03 -6.53 6.31
C ILE A 27 -7.42 -5.58 7.35
N LEU A 28 -6.20 -5.14 7.11
CA LEU A 28 -5.52 -4.10 7.89
C LEU A 28 -5.62 -2.77 7.15
N THR A 29 -6.21 -1.75 7.77
CA THR A 29 -6.44 -0.44 7.11
C THR A 29 -6.40 0.71 8.10
N THR A 30 -6.56 1.93 7.62
CA THR A 30 -6.61 3.13 8.46
C THR A 30 -8.03 3.51 8.86
N CYS A 31 -8.15 4.44 9.81
CA CYS A 31 -9.44 5.05 10.20
C CYS A 31 -9.92 6.14 9.24
N VAL A 32 -9.23 6.36 8.13
CA VAL A 32 -9.63 7.30 7.07
C VAL A 32 -10.80 6.71 6.29
N ARG A 33 -11.69 7.57 5.77
CA ARG A 33 -12.91 7.12 5.11
C ARG A 33 -12.64 6.46 3.76
N GLU A 34 -11.92 7.17 2.89
CA GLU A 34 -11.67 6.78 1.50
C GLU A 34 -10.54 7.61 0.90
N PHE A 35 -10.02 7.21 -0.25
CA PHE A 35 -8.92 7.89 -0.94
C PHE A 35 -9.21 9.38 -1.22
N ALA A 36 -10.43 9.72 -1.67
CA ALA A 36 -10.80 11.09 -1.98
C ALA A 36 -11.09 11.98 -0.75
N SER A 37 -11.06 11.40 0.47
CA SER A 37 -11.31 12.13 1.69
C SER A 37 -10.05 12.83 2.23
N ASP A 38 -10.22 13.66 3.25
CA ASP A 38 -9.10 14.23 3.99
C ASP A 38 -8.41 13.15 4.85
N TRP A 39 -7.18 12.80 4.49
CA TRP A 39 -6.39 11.76 5.17
C TRP A 39 -5.92 12.14 6.58
N SER A 40 -6.04 13.39 6.98
CA SER A 40 -5.80 13.83 8.36
C SER A 40 -6.96 13.46 9.28
N ARG A 41 -8.10 13.07 8.73
CA ARG A 41 -9.34 12.87 9.48
C ARG A 41 -9.65 11.40 9.70
N ASN A 42 -9.51 10.95 10.94
CA ASN A 42 -9.92 9.62 11.37
C ASN A 42 -11.44 9.58 11.55
N VAL A 43 -12.18 9.12 10.53
CA VAL A 43 -13.65 9.03 10.51
C VAL A 43 -14.12 7.77 11.23
N TYR A 44 -13.43 6.66 11.03
CA TYR A 44 -13.73 5.41 11.72
C TYR A 44 -13.00 5.32 13.06
N LYS A 45 -13.53 4.51 13.96
CA LYS A 45 -12.85 4.19 15.23
C LYS A 45 -11.76 3.14 15.00
N PRO A 46 -10.63 3.21 15.74
CA PRO A 46 -9.66 2.13 15.73
C PRO A 46 -10.23 0.88 16.39
N GLY A 47 -9.75 -0.28 16.00
CA GLY A 47 -10.20 -1.58 16.48
C GLY A 47 -10.59 -2.52 15.35
N THR A 48 -11.17 -3.65 15.68
CA THR A 48 -11.59 -4.66 14.73
C THR A 48 -13.12 -4.73 14.64
N GLU A 49 -13.63 -4.75 13.42
CA GLU A 49 -15.05 -4.98 13.12
C GLU A 49 -15.17 -6.00 11.98
N VAL A 50 -16.33 -6.62 11.81
CA VAL A 50 -16.58 -7.53 10.69
C VAL A 50 -17.40 -6.81 9.63
N VAL A 51 -16.85 -6.69 8.41
CA VAL A 51 -17.50 -6.07 7.27
C VAL A 51 -17.63 -7.07 6.13
N GLY A 52 -18.87 -7.37 5.73
CA GLY A 52 -19.11 -8.37 4.67
C GLY A 52 -18.54 -9.76 5.00
N GLY A 53 -18.51 -10.12 6.29
CA GLY A 53 -17.96 -11.39 6.75
C GLY A 53 -16.43 -11.44 6.92
N VAL A 54 -15.70 -10.38 6.58
CA VAL A 54 -14.23 -10.29 6.72
C VAL A 54 -13.88 -9.40 7.92
N PRO A 55 -12.99 -9.82 8.84
CA PRO A 55 -12.44 -8.96 9.86
C PRO A 55 -11.68 -7.78 9.24
N VAL A 56 -11.97 -6.57 9.72
CA VAL A 56 -11.31 -5.33 9.30
C VAL A 56 -10.74 -4.64 10.55
N ARG A 57 -9.43 -4.60 10.65
CA ARG A 57 -8.72 -3.93 11.73
C ARG A 57 -8.28 -2.54 11.27
N ARG A 58 -8.70 -1.53 12.02
CA ARG A 58 -8.43 -0.12 11.70
C ARG A 58 -7.44 0.49 12.66
N PHE A 59 -6.50 1.24 12.10
CA PHE A 59 -5.47 1.96 12.83
C PHE A 59 -5.62 3.47 12.60
N ARG A 60 -5.29 4.28 13.60
CA ARG A 60 -5.33 5.73 13.44
C ARG A 60 -4.31 6.18 12.38
N ALA A 61 -4.76 6.96 11.41
CA ALA A 61 -3.85 7.70 10.55
C ALA A 61 -3.16 8.81 11.36
N ALA A 62 -1.87 8.99 11.12
CA ALA A 62 -1.09 10.07 11.71
C ALA A 62 -1.53 11.45 11.18
N SER A 63 -1.24 12.48 11.95
CA SER A 63 -1.32 13.85 11.46
C SER A 63 -0.28 14.07 10.34
N ARG A 64 -0.58 14.94 9.40
CA ARG A 64 0.26 15.18 8.23
C ARG A 64 0.37 16.66 7.87
N ASP A 65 1.46 17.05 7.24
CA ASP A 65 1.57 18.34 6.55
C ASP A 65 1.07 18.20 5.12
N ARG A 66 -0.24 18.48 4.93
CA ARG A 66 -0.87 18.41 3.62
C ARG A 66 -0.20 19.34 2.61
N ALA A 67 0.17 20.56 3.01
CA ALA A 67 0.76 21.54 2.10
C ALA A 67 2.14 21.10 1.63
N ALA A 68 2.94 20.50 2.53
CA ALA A 68 4.23 19.92 2.16
C ALA A 68 4.06 18.74 1.19
N PHE A 69 3.12 17.85 1.46
CA PHE A 69 2.78 16.74 0.55
C PHE A 69 2.36 17.27 -0.83
N ASP A 70 1.39 18.18 -0.88
CA ASP A 70 0.81 18.68 -2.13
C ASP A 70 1.88 19.32 -3.04
N ARG A 71 2.89 20.01 -2.46
CA ARG A 71 4.02 20.56 -3.23
C ARG A 71 4.84 19.49 -3.95
N VAL A 72 5.19 18.41 -3.25
CA VAL A 72 5.97 17.32 -3.83
C VAL A 72 5.12 16.52 -4.81
N ASN A 73 3.89 16.21 -4.44
CA ASN A 73 2.94 15.47 -5.26
C ASN A 73 2.68 16.16 -6.61
N ALA A 74 2.52 17.49 -6.61
CA ALA A 74 2.33 18.27 -7.84
C ALA A 74 3.52 18.17 -8.82
N ARG A 75 4.74 17.99 -8.31
CA ARG A 75 5.93 17.74 -9.14
C ARG A 75 5.94 16.33 -9.71
N LEU A 76 5.62 15.33 -8.89
CA LEU A 76 5.55 13.93 -9.31
C LEU A 76 4.48 13.71 -10.39
N ILE A 77 3.29 14.32 -10.24
CA ILE A 77 2.25 14.28 -11.28
C ILE A 77 2.74 14.84 -12.63
N ARG A 78 3.67 15.80 -12.59
CA ARG A 78 4.26 16.40 -13.79
C ARG A 78 5.52 15.68 -14.27
N HIS A 79 5.82 14.50 -13.77
CA HIS A 79 7.05 13.73 -14.05
C HIS A 79 8.33 14.52 -13.77
N GLN A 80 8.32 15.44 -12.81
CA GLN A 80 9.49 16.19 -12.39
C GLN A 80 10.26 15.40 -11.32
N SER A 81 11.57 15.44 -11.42
CA SER A 81 12.43 14.81 -10.41
C SER A 81 12.28 15.50 -9.04
N VAL A 82 12.35 14.72 -7.99
CA VAL A 82 12.38 15.18 -6.60
C VAL A 82 13.66 14.72 -5.93
N SER A 83 14.10 15.44 -4.91
CA SER A 83 15.24 15.03 -4.09
C SER A 83 14.85 13.88 -3.17
N ARG A 84 15.84 13.15 -2.63
CA ARG A 84 15.60 12.09 -1.64
C ARG A 84 14.84 12.61 -0.41
N GLN A 85 15.15 13.80 0.07
CA GLN A 85 14.44 14.42 1.19
C GLN A 85 12.97 14.70 0.88
N GLU A 86 12.66 15.14 -0.35
CA GLU A 86 11.28 15.33 -0.81
C GLU A 86 10.56 14.00 -0.98
N GLU A 87 11.24 12.96 -1.42
CA GLU A 87 10.69 11.61 -1.51
C GLU A 87 10.33 11.04 -0.12
N GLU A 88 11.24 11.16 0.86
CA GLU A 88 10.98 10.79 2.25
C GLU A 88 9.81 11.58 2.84
N LEU A 89 9.72 12.88 2.54
CA LEU A 89 8.60 13.72 2.92
C LEU A 89 7.31 13.23 2.26
N PHE A 90 7.33 12.90 0.97
CA PHE A 90 6.16 12.39 0.25
C PHE A 90 5.57 11.17 0.94
N PHE A 91 6.36 10.13 1.23
CA PHE A 91 5.88 8.93 1.90
C PHE A 91 5.42 9.21 3.34
N ARG A 92 6.13 10.07 4.07
CA ARG A 92 5.79 10.42 5.45
C ARG A 92 4.48 11.20 5.54
N GLU A 93 4.26 12.16 4.63
CA GLU A 93 3.09 13.03 4.65
C GLU A 93 1.92 12.48 3.81
N MET A 94 2.09 11.35 3.13
CA MET A 94 1.01 10.57 2.56
C MET A 94 0.17 9.91 3.67
N ILE A 95 -0.92 9.22 3.32
CA ILE A 95 -1.66 8.44 4.30
C ILE A 95 -0.72 7.48 5.03
N ASN A 96 -0.64 7.61 6.34
CA ASN A 96 0.39 6.97 7.14
C ASN A 96 -0.18 6.54 8.51
N SER A 97 0.26 5.40 9.03
CA SER A 97 -0.16 4.88 10.34
C SER A 97 0.96 4.09 11.02
N PRO A 98 1.76 4.72 11.89
CA PRO A 98 2.80 4.02 12.64
C PRO A 98 2.29 2.83 13.45
N ASP A 99 1.04 2.89 13.94
CA ASP A 99 0.43 1.79 14.69
C ASP A 99 0.20 0.55 13.80
N LEU A 100 -0.17 0.75 12.53
CA LEU A 100 -0.29 -0.32 11.55
C LEU A 100 1.05 -1.04 11.34
N TYR A 101 2.14 -0.29 11.19
CA TYR A 101 3.46 -0.89 10.92
C TYR A 101 4.00 -1.62 12.14
N ARG A 102 3.80 -1.07 13.34
CA ARG A 102 4.12 -1.77 14.60
C ARG A 102 3.31 -3.06 14.75
N TYR A 103 2.05 -3.04 14.35
CA TYR A 103 1.21 -4.23 14.36
C TYR A 103 1.75 -5.28 13.40
N ILE A 104 2.04 -4.94 12.13
CA ILE A 104 2.62 -5.85 11.14
C ILE A 104 3.91 -6.49 11.68
N ALA A 105 4.84 -5.68 12.18
CA ALA A 105 6.11 -6.17 12.70
C ALA A 105 5.94 -7.06 13.95
N GLY A 106 5.05 -6.68 14.87
CA GLY A 106 4.83 -7.41 16.12
C GLY A 106 4.01 -8.69 15.99
N HIS A 107 3.24 -8.83 14.90
CA HIS A 107 2.35 -9.97 14.65
C HIS A 107 2.74 -10.74 13.38
N ALA A 108 3.96 -10.57 12.90
CA ALA A 108 4.40 -11.24 11.68
C ALA A 108 4.30 -12.77 11.76
N SER A 109 4.48 -13.37 12.95
CA SER A 109 4.32 -14.81 13.17
C SER A 109 2.89 -15.31 12.95
N ASP A 110 1.89 -14.45 13.14
CA ASP A 110 0.47 -14.82 13.11
C ASP A 110 -0.07 -14.89 11.67
N TYR A 111 0.70 -14.38 10.70
CA TYR A 111 0.32 -14.31 9.29
C TYR A 111 1.26 -15.12 8.39
N HIS A 112 0.69 -15.76 7.38
CA HIS A 112 1.47 -16.39 6.30
C HIS A 112 2.10 -15.34 5.37
N CYS A 113 1.32 -14.31 5.03
CA CYS A 113 1.79 -13.19 4.22
C CYS A 113 0.93 -11.94 4.47
N PHE A 114 1.49 -10.79 4.11
CA PHE A 114 0.79 -9.51 4.01
C PHE A 114 0.69 -9.13 2.54
N ILE A 115 -0.51 -8.87 2.04
CA ILE A 115 -0.74 -8.43 0.67
C ILE A 115 -0.97 -6.93 0.66
N HIS A 116 -0.10 -6.20 -0.02
CA HIS A 116 -0.14 -4.74 -0.13
C HIS A 116 -0.63 -4.31 -1.52
N ILE A 117 -1.54 -3.32 -1.56
CA ILE A 117 -2.12 -2.76 -2.80
C ILE A 117 -2.61 -1.32 -2.54
N PRO A 118 -2.41 -0.36 -3.47
CA PRO A 118 -1.42 -0.30 -4.54
C PRO A 118 -0.06 0.23 -4.07
N TYR A 119 0.90 0.33 -4.98
CA TYR A 119 2.30 0.65 -4.69
C TYR A 119 2.58 2.06 -4.14
N PRO A 120 1.89 3.15 -4.57
CA PRO A 120 2.36 4.51 -4.26
C PRO A 120 2.00 5.01 -2.87
N PHE A 121 1.32 4.20 -2.03
CA PHE A 121 0.84 4.67 -0.73
C PHE A 121 1.88 4.52 0.39
N GLY A 122 1.88 5.49 1.32
CA GLY A 122 2.69 5.43 2.53
C GLY A 122 2.40 4.17 3.36
N THR A 123 1.14 3.74 3.44
CA THR A 123 0.76 2.48 4.11
C THR A 123 1.36 1.25 3.43
N THR A 124 1.50 1.23 2.12
CA THR A 124 2.19 0.17 1.38
C THR A 124 3.69 0.23 1.61
N TYR A 125 4.30 1.40 1.42
CA TYR A 125 5.74 1.58 1.57
C TYR A 125 6.23 1.13 2.96
N TYR A 126 5.70 1.73 4.02
CA TYR A 126 6.10 1.37 5.38
C TYR A 126 5.59 0.00 5.82
N GLY A 127 4.45 -0.46 5.29
CA GLY A 127 3.93 -1.79 5.57
C GLY A 127 4.83 -2.89 5.04
N VAL A 128 5.34 -2.75 3.81
CA VAL A 128 6.34 -3.66 3.23
C VAL A 128 7.62 -3.64 4.06
N LEU A 129 8.13 -2.44 4.40
CA LEU A 129 9.37 -2.33 5.19
C LEU A 129 9.24 -2.91 6.61
N ALA A 130 8.04 -3.00 7.15
CA ALA A 130 7.81 -3.59 8.48
C ALA A 130 8.01 -5.12 8.51
N CYS A 131 7.78 -5.82 7.38
CA CYS A 131 7.96 -7.27 7.26
C CYS A 131 8.12 -7.70 5.79
N PRO A 132 9.24 -7.35 5.13
CA PRO A 132 9.41 -7.57 3.68
C PRO A 132 9.39 -9.05 3.30
N GLU A 133 9.92 -9.93 4.14
CA GLU A 133 10.02 -11.38 3.91
C GLU A 133 8.67 -12.09 3.87
N LYS A 134 7.60 -11.47 4.37
CA LYS A 134 6.21 -11.94 4.28
C LYS A 134 5.32 -11.05 3.42
N SER A 135 5.87 -9.98 2.85
CA SER A 135 5.10 -9.04 2.03
C SER A 135 4.99 -9.50 0.59
N MET A 136 3.76 -9.47 0.08
CA MET A 136 3.40 -9.62 -1.33
C MET A 136 2.87 -8.28 -1.84
N LEU A 137 3.21 -7.90 -3.07
CA LEU A 137 2.75 -6.65 -3.67
C LEU A 137 1.86 -6.91 -4.88
N ILE A 138 0.69 -6.28 -4.90
CA ILE A 138 -0.14 -6.11 -6.10
C ILE A 138 -0.05 -4.64 -6.47
N PRO A 139 0.87 -4.26 -7.38
CA PRO A 139 1.29 -2.86 -7.47
C PRO A 139 0.24 -1.95 -8.11
N CYS A 140 -0.52 -2.40 -9.09
CA CYS A 140 -1.33 -1.53 -9.96
C CYS A 140 -0.43 -0.46 -10.60
N LEU A 141 0.73 -0.88 -11.14
CA LEU A 141 1.80 -0.01 -11.60
C LEU A 141 1.46 0.66 -12.93
N HIS A 142 1.69 1.95 -13.00
CA HIS A 142 1.63 2.76 -14.21
C HIS A 142 2.93 3.53 -14.43
N ASP A 143 3.25 3.89 -15.68
CA ASP A 143 4.40 4.74 -15.99
C ASP A 143 4.07 6.21 -15.64
N GLU A 144 4.29 6.54 -14.40
CA GLU A 144 4.00 7.84 -13.80
C GLU A 144 5.12 8.26 -12.84
N GLY A 145 5.17 9.52 -12.44
CA GLY A 145 6.28 10.04 -11.64
C GLY A 145 6.54 9.29 -10.33
N TYR A 146 5.51 8.71 -9.74
CA TYR A 146 5.67 7.90 -8.51
C TYR A 146 6.48 6.62 -8.75
N ALA A 147 6.35 6.00 -9.92
CA ALA A 147 7.07 4.78 -10.26
C ALA A 147 8.60 4.94 -10.26
N HIS A 148 9.08 6.15 -10.42
CA HIS A 148 10.52 6.46 -10.48
C HIS A 148 11.13 6.81 -9.12
N LEU A 149 10.36 6.78 -8.03
CA LEU A 149 10.85 7.02 -6.68
C LEU A 149 11.76 5.88 -6.20
N SER A 150 12.85 6.23 -5.50
CA SER A 150 13.79 5.24 -4.96
C SER A 150 13.16 4.33 -3.92
N GLY A 151 12.23 4.84 -3.11
CA GLY A 151 11.47 4.03 -2.16
C GLY A 151 10.49 3.08 -2.83
N VAL A 152 9.96 3.42 -3.99
CA VAL A 152 9.17 2.47 -4.79
C VAL A 152 10.04 1.35 -5.31
N ARG A 153 11.21 1.66 -5.87
CA ARG A 153 12.21 0.65 -6.25
C ARG A 153 12.52 -0.27 -5.08
N GLU A 154 12.80 0.30 -3.90
CA GLU A 154 13.14 -0.44 -2.69
C GLU A 154 12.09 -1.48 -2.32
N ILE A 155 10.80 -1.13 -2.33
CA ILE A 155 9.74 -2.10 -1.98
C ILE A 155 9.58 -3.19 -3.04
N PHE A 156 9.72 -2.87 -4.33
CA PHE A 156 9.67 -3.88 -5.39
C PHE A 156 10.81 -4.91 -5.29
N GLU A 157 11.98 -4.48 -4.88
CA GLU A 157 13.17 -5.32 -4.72
C GLU A 157 13.18 -6.13 -3.41
N LYS A 158 12.46 -5.65 -2.37
CA LYS A 158 12.44 -6.28 -1.03
C LYS A 158 11.29 -7.25 -0.80
N VAL A 159 10.16 -7.12 -1.51
CA VAL A 159 9.01 -7.99 -1.27
C VAL A 159 9.32 -9.46 -1.61
N ARG A 160 8.68 -10.36 -0.88
CA ARG A 160 8.77 -11.80 -1.14
C ARG A 160 8.23 -12.20 -2.51
N GLY A 161 7.24 -11.47 -3.02
CA GLY A 161 6.63 -11.76 -4.32
C GLY A 161 5.77 -10.62 -4.82
N ILE A 162 5.52 -10.63 -6.14
CA ILE A 162 4.72 -9.63 -6.83
C ILE A 162 3.67 -10.35 -7.67
N VAL A 163 2.43 -9.86 -7.62
CA VAL A 163 1.34 -10.30 -8.48
C VAL A 163 0.98 -9.17 -9.44
N PHE A 164 1.26 -9.35 -10.71
CA PHE A 164 0.93 -8.39 -11.75
C PHE A 164 -0.48 -8.64 -12.29
N LEU A 165 -1.23 -7.57 -12.51
CA LEU A 165 -2.58 -7.63 -13.06
C LEU A 165 -2.58 -7.73 -14.60
N SER A 166 -1.44 -7.43 -15.22
CA SER A 166 -1.30 -7.49 -16.69
C SER A 166 0.17 -7.66 -17.10
N ARG A 167 0.38 -8.18 -18.33
CA ARG A 167 1.71 -8.26 -18.96
C ARG A 167 2.40 -6.90 -19.10
N PRO A 168 1.74 -5.85 -19.61
CA PRO A 168 2.36 -4.52 -19.69
C PRO A 168 2.85 -3.98 -18.37
N GLU A 169 2.14 -4.27 -17.27
CA GLU A 169 2.56 -3.90 -15.91
C GLU A 169 3.85 -4.62 -15.50
N GLU A 170 3.94 -5.94 -15.74
CA GLU A 170 5.15 -6.72 -15.48
C GLU A 170 6.33 -6.22 -16.31
N GLU A 171 6.12 -5.97 -17.60
CA GLU A 171 7.17 -5.46 -18.50
C GLU A 171 7.66 -4.07 -18.06
N LEU A 172 6.77 -3.21 -17.57
CA LEU A 172 7.14 -1.92 -16.99
C LEU A 172 8.00 -2.12 -15.73
N ALA A 173 7.55 -2.96 -14.81
CA ALA A 173 8.29 -3.23 -13.58
C ALA A 173 9.71 -3.75 -13.86
N ARG A 174 9.87 -4.66 -14.83
CA ARG A 174 11.19 -5.18 -15.26
C ARG A 174 12.10 -4.12 -15.86
N ARG A 175 11.56 -3.10 -16.51
CA ARG A 175 12.36 -1.97 -17.03
C ARG A 175 12.80 -1.03 -15.91
N LEU A 176 12.00 -0.88 -14.86
CA LEU A 176 12.25 0.10 -13.81
C LEU A 176 13.04 -0.45 -12.62
N TYR A 177 12.86 -1.75 -12.30
CA TYR A 177 13.35 -2.33 -11.05
C TYR A 177 14.08 -3.66 -11.29
N ASP A 178 15.04 -3.99 -10.42
CA ASP A 178 15.64 -5.31 -10.35
C ASP A 178 14.76 -6.25 -9.52
N ILE A 179 13.88 -7.00 -10.21
CA ILE A 179 12.93 -7.93 -9.61
C ILE A 179 13.25 -9.40 -9.93
N GLU A 180 14.45 -9.71 -10.40
CA GLU A 180 14.81 -11.09 -10.79
C GLU A 180 14.83 -12.04 -9.60
N GLY A 181 15.23 -11.58 -8.42
CA GLY A 181 15.21 -12.35 -7.18
C GLY A 181 13.84 -12.53 -6.53
N THR A 182 12.82 -11.80 -7.00
CA THR A 182 11.48 -11.80 -6.41
C THR A 182 10.63 -12.92 -7.01
N LYS A 183 9.96 -13.72 -6.16
CA LYS A 183 9.03 -14.76 -6.65
C LYS A 183 7.86 -14.11 -7.38
N ARG A 184 7.55 -14.63 -8.56
CA ARG A 184 6.47 -14.17 -9.45
C ARG A 184 5.35 -15.19 -9.44
N GLN A 185 4.12 -14.71 -9.34
CA GLN A 185 2.92 -15.49 -9.53
C GLN A 185 1.97 -14.75 -10.45
#